data_96bfc64ba6cb723f6d97664df4c9588c
#
_entry.id   96bfc64ba6cb723f6d97664df4c9588c
#
_cell.length_a   1.000
_cell.length_b   1.000
_cell.length_c   1.000
_cell.angle_alpha   90.00
_cell.angle_beta   90.00
_cell.angle_gamma   90.00
#
_symmetry.space_group_name_H-M   'P 1'
#
loop_
_entity.id
_entity.type
_entity.pdbx_description
1 polymer ?
#
loop_
_entity_poly.entity_id
_entity_poly.type
_entity_poly.pdbx_seq_one_letter_code
_entity_poly.pdbx_strand_id
1 'polypeptide(L)'
;MRGFFQRRLVQPLLQLLRMGITPEKIALSLSFGLVLGTFPVLGSTTILCTLAVFLFGLNFPAIQIVNYFVYPLQLALLVPLLRAGRILFHEPPLPFKLADILAMIRVSPGAAIRVLWVATLHAIVAWLIVAVPMIFLLNAVLRPTMRRVASGLGALKRSATEQAEGAPAEATSATATSPNGTGKP
;
A
#
# COMPACT_ATOMS: atom_id res chain seq x y z
N MET A 1 -11.48 -7.81 -14.01
CA MET A 1 -10.40 -7.61 -13.03
C MET A 1 -9.89 -6.17 -12.94
N ARG A 2 -9.79 -5.39 -14.04
CA ARG A 2 -9.38 -3.98 -14.02
C ARG A 2 -10.23 -3.07 -13.11
N GLY A 3 -11.55 -3.22 -13.08
CA GLY A 3 -12.44 -2.36 -12.28
C GLY A 3 -12.36 -2.58 -10.76
N PHE A 4 -12.05 -3.79 -10.30
CA PHE A 4 -11.92 -4.12 -8.88
C PHE A 4 -10.64 -3.52 -8.30
N PHE A 5 -9.52 -3.64 -9.04
CA PHE A 5 -8.22 -3.08 -8.69
C PHE A 5 -8.27 -1.54 -8.68
N GLN A 6 -8.95 -0.96 -9.67
CA GLN A 6 -9.12 0.48 -9.81
C GLN A 6 -9.93 1.10 -8.67
N ARG A 7 -11.03 0.46 -8.26
CA ARG A 7 -11.87 0.98 -7.16
C ARG A 7 -11.25 0.79 -5.77
N ARG A 8 -10.55 -0.32 -5.52
CA ARG A 8 -10.01 -0.61 -4.19
C ARG A 8 -8.62 -0.05 -3.91
N LEU A 9 -7.80 0.21 -4.93
CA LEU A 9 -6.46 0.78 -4.76
C LEU A 9 -6.35 2.19 -5.29
N VAL A 10 -6.80 2.44 -6.51
CA VAL A 10 -6.59 3.74 -7.16
C VAL A 10 -7.44 4.84 -6.53
N GLN A 11 -8.70 4.56 -6.20
CA GLN A 11 -9.59 5.56 -5.59
C GLN A 11 -9.11 6.06 -4.22
N PRO A 12 -8.76 5.20 -3.23
CA PRO A 12 -8.22 5.70 -1.97
C PRO A 12 -6.90 6.44 -2.13
N LEU A 13 -6.02 6.02 -3.06
CA LEU A 13 -4.79 6.74 -3.36
C LEU A 13 -5.04 8.13 -3.96
N LEU A 14 -6.05 8.26 -4.84
CA LEU A 14 -6.47 9.54 -5.38
C LEU A 14 -7.05 10.46 -4.30
N GLN A 15 -7.79 9.92 -3.34
CA GLN A 15 -8.28 10.69 -2.19
C GLN A 15 -7.12 11.21 -1.33
N LEU A 16 -6.09 10.40 -1.08
CA LEU A 16 -4.90 10.82 -0.34
C LEU A 16 -4.13 11.95 -1.06
N LEU A 17 -4.03 11.89 -2.38
CA LEU A 17 -3.46 12.98 -3.19
C LEU A 17 -4.28 14.26 -3.07
N ARG A 18 -5.61 14.16 -3.01
CA ARG A 18 -6.51 15.31 -2.82
C ARG A 18 -6.36 15.96 -1.44
N MET A 19 -5.91 15.23 -0.43
CA MET A 19 -5.66 15.72 0.93
C MET A 19 -4.31 16.46 1.07
N GLY A 20 -3.62 16.78 -0.03
CA GLY A 20 -2.37 17.54 -0.02
C GLY A 20 -1.11 16.74 0.32
N ILE A 21 -1.19 15.40 0.30
CA ILE A 21 -0.04 14.53 0.52
C ILE A 21 0.81 14.49 -0.76
N THR A 22 2.12 14.68 -0.61
CA THR A 22 3.02 14.70 -1.76
C THR A 22 3.09 13.35 -2.47
N PRO A 23 3.16 13.32 -3.82
CA PRO A 23 3.26 12.08 -4.59
C PRO A 23 4.43 11.19 -4.18
N GLU A 24 5.53 11.83 -3.76
CA GLU A 24 6.72 11.15 -3.26
C GLU A 24 6.47 10.38 -1.97
N LYS A 25 5.77 10.98 -1.02
CA LYS A 25 5.41 10.31 0.24
C LYS A 25 4.47 9.13 0.00
N ILE A 26 3.56 9.25 -0.97
CA ILE A 26 2.68 8.14 -1.36
C ILE A 26 3.50 7.02 -2.00
N ALA A 27 4.38 7.34 -2.96
CA ALA A 27 5.24 6.33 -3.60
C ALA A 27 6.09 5.58 -2.58
N LEU A 28 6.67 6.30 -1.62
CA LEU A 28 7.47 5.72 -0.56
C LEU A 28 6.62 4.82 0.36
N SER A 29 5.44 5.29 0.77
CA SER A 29 4.51 4.51 1.60
C SER A 29 4.06 3.22 0.92
N LEU A 30 3.80 3.26 -0.39
CA LEU A 30 3.46 2.08 -1.18
C LEU A 30 4.62 1.09 -1.26
N SER A 31 5.85 1.60 -1.47
CA SER A 31 7.06 0.77 -1.54
C SER A 31 7.30 0.06 -0.20
N PHE A 32 7.22 0.79 0.91
CA PHE A 32 7.34 0.20 2.25
C PHE A 32 6.20 -0.79 2.55
N GLY A 33 4.95 -0.45 2.23
CA GLY A 33 3.80 -1.32 2.46
C GLY A 33 3.92 -2.64 1.70
N LEU A 34 4.41 -2.60 0.45
CA LEU A 34 4.59 -3.79 -0.38
C LEU A 34 5.72 -4.67 0.17
N VAL A 35 6.84 -4.10 0.54
CA VAL A 35 7.99 -4.87 1.01
C VAL A 35 7.79 -5.36 2.44
N LEU A 36 7.37 -4.49 3.37
CA LEU A 36 7.11 -4.88 4.77
C LEU A 36 5.93 -5.86 4.86
N GLY A 37 4.95 -5.78 3.95
CA GLY A 37 3.85 -6.72 3.86
C GLY A 37 4.27 -8.15 3.51
N THR A 38 5.49 -8.36 2.96
CA THR A 38 6.04 -9.70 2.67
C THR A 38 6.94 -10.25 3.78
N PHE A 39 7.00 -9.58 4.94
CA PHE A 39 7.83 -10.02 6.07
C PHE A 39 7.49 -11.45 6.51
N PRO A 40 8.49 -12.31 6.76
CA PRO A 40 8.28 -13.75 6.99
C PRO A 40 7.67 -14.13 8.34
N VAL A 41 7.21 -13.14 9.13
CA VAL A 41 6.51 -13.39 10.41
C VAL A 41 5.07 -12.92 10.29
N LEU A 42 4.13 -13.85 10.30
CA LEU A 42 2.71 -13.55 10.20
C LEU A 42 2.22 -12.72 11.40
N GLY A 43 1.42 -11.71 11.12
CA GLY A 43 0.82 -10.83 12.13
C GLY A 43 1.70 -9.66 12.58
N SER A 44 3.01 -9.67 12.34
CA SER A 44 3.91 -8.57 12.72
C SER A 44 4.00 -7.44 11.69
N THR A 45 3.52 -7.68 10.47
CA THR A 45 3.61 -6.71 9.35
C THR A 45 2.94 -5.38 9.67
N THR A 46 1.80 -5.39 10.37
CA THR A 46 1.10 -4.17 10.78
C THR A 46 1.94 -3.33 11.75
N ILE A 47 2.62 -3.98 12.70
CA ILE A 47 3.52 -3.31 13.65
C ILE A 47 4.71 -2.71 12.91
N LEU A 48 5.33 -3.45 11.99
CA LEU A 48 6.45 -2.98 11.18
C LEU A 48 6.04 -1.80 10.28
N CYS A 49 4.89 -1.88 9.63
CA CYS A 49 4.34 -0.79 8.84
C CYS A 49 4.06 0.46 9.68
N THR A 50 3.51 0.29 10.88
CA THR A 50 3.26 1.38 11.82
C THR A 50 4.56 2.02 12.27
N LEU A 51 5.56 1.22 12.63
CA LEU A 51 6.89 1.71 13.00
C LEU A 51 7.54 2.49 11.85
N ALA A 52 7.46 1.98 10.62
CA ALA A 52 7.97 2.68 9.43
C ALA A 52 7.27 4.03 9.19
N VAL A 53 5.96 4.12 9.47
CA VAL A 53 5.23 5.40 9.40
C VAL A 53 5.82 6.42 10.35
N PHE A 54 6.07 6.05 11.60
CA PHE A 54 6.66 6.97 12.60
C PHE A 54 8.10 7.34 12.27
N LEU A 55 8.92 6.41 11.81
CA LEU A 55 10.34 6.66 11.52
C LEU A 55 10.55 7.51 10.26
N PHE A 56 9.76 7.30 9.22
CA PHE A 56 9.95 7.93 7.91
C PHE A 56 8.87 8.96 7.55
N GLY A 57 7.93 9.24 8.44
CA GLY A 57 6.83 10.18 8.21
C GLY A 57 5.95 9.76 7.02
N LEU A 58 5.68 8.45 6.89
CA LEU A 58 4.92 7.87 5.79
C LEU A 58 3.42 8.07 5.97
N ASN A 59 2.66 7.83 4.91
CA ASN A 59 1.20 7.87 4.97
C ASN A 59 0.64 6.55 5.51
N PHE A 60 0.10 6.57 6.74
CA PHE A 60 -0.43 5.38 7.41
C PHE A 60 -1.54 4.66 6.62
N PRO A 61 -2.60 5.33 6.12
CA PRO A 61 -3.60 4.67 5.29
C PRO A 61 -3.01 4.03 4.03
N ALA A 62 -2.08 4.70 3.35
CA ALA A 62 -1.48 4.18 2.12
C ALA A 62 -0.68 2.90 2.36
N ILE A 63 0.16 2.88 3.40
CA ILE A 63 0.98 1.71 3.74
C ILE A 63 0.12 0.53 4.17
N GLN A 64 -0.94 0.76 4.95
CA GLN A 64 -1.81 -0.30 5.45
C GLN A 64 -2.67 -0.92 4.35
N ILE A 65 -3.22 -0.12 3.45
CA ILE A 65 -3.97 -0.64 2.29
C ILE A 65 -3.11 -1.63 1.50
N VAL A 66 -1.86 -1.25 1.19
CA VAL A 66 -0.94 -2.12 0.45
C VAL A 66 -0.56 -3.35 1.27
N ASN A 67 -0.25 -3.20 2.55
CA ASN A 67 0.06 -4.30 3.45
C ASN A 67 -1.03 -5.39 3.44
N TYR A 68 -2.30 -5.01 3.53
CA TYR A 68 -3.41 -5.98 3.45
C TYR A 68 -3.55 -6.62 2.07
N PHE A 69 -3.29 -5.88 1.00
CA PHE A 69 -3.32 -6.45 -0.36
C PHE A 69 -2.20 -7.45 -0.62
N VAL A 70 -1.06 -7.27 0.02
CA VAL A 70 0.12 -8.13 -0.12
C VAL A 70 0.01 -9.41 0.72
N TYR A 71 -0.95 -9.51 1.63
CA TYR A 71 -1.11 -10.67 2.50
C TYR A 71 -1.11 -12.03 1.77
N PRO A 72 -1.85 -12.25 0.66
CA PRO A 72 -1.75 -13.52 -0.07
C PRO A 72 -0.35 -13.75 -0.66
N LEU A 73 0.35 -12.69 -1.08
CA LEU A 73 1.74 -12.79 -1.54
C LEU A 73 2.69 -13.14 -0.38
N GLN A 74 2.47 -12.58 0.82
CA GLN A 74 3.20 -12.93 2.03
C GLN A 74 3.13 -14.44 2.31
N LEU A 75 1.93 -15.02 2.24
CA LEU A 75 1.74 -16.48 2.44
C LEU A 75 2.46 -17.28 1.36
N ALA A 76 2.41 -16.85 0.10
CA ALA A 76 3.10 -17.52 -0.99
C ALA A 76 4.63 -17.44 -0.85
N LEU A 77 5.17 -16.33 -0.35
CA LEU A 77 6.59 -16.11 -0.16
C LEU A 77 7.16 -16.72 1.13
N LEU A 78 6.32 -17.09 2.09
CA LEU A 78 6.77 -17.63 3.37
C LEU A 78 7.68 -18.85 3.22
N VAL A 79 7.25 -19.85 2.45
CA VAL A 79 8.04 -21.09 2.21
C VAL A 79 9.32 -20.79 1.41
N PRO A 80 9.29 -20.05 0.29
CA PRO A 80 10.51 -19.61 -0.40
C PRO A 80 11.51 -18.88 0.48
N LEU A 81 11.06 -17.97 1.34
CA LEU A 81 11.93 -17.21 2.25
C LEU A 81 12.56 -18.10 3.32
N LEU A 82 11.78 -19.03 3.91
CA LEU A 82 12.32 -20.03 4.82
C LEU A 82 13.38 -20.90 4.15
N ARG A 83 13.16 -21.33 2.92
CA ARG A 83 14.16 -22.09 2.14
C ARG A 83 15.39 -21.24 1.84
N ALA A 84 15.22 -20.01 1.37
CA ALA A 84 16.32 -19.10 1.06
C ALA A 84 17.18 -18.83 2.29
N GLY A 85 16.56 -18.61 3.46
CA GLY A 85 17.27 -18.43 4.71
C GLY A 85 18.14 -19.64 5.06
N ARG A 86 17.61 -20.85 4.94
CA ARG A 86 18.36 -22.06 5.24
C ARG A 86 19.49 -22.33 4.26
N ILE A 87 19.28 -22.09 2.98
CA ILE A 87 20.34 -22.19 1.96
C ILE A 87 21.46 -21.19 2.27
N LEU A 88 21.14 -19.97 2.65
CA LEU A 88 22.09 -18.92 2.99
C LEU A 88 22.99 -19.34 4.19
N PHE A 89 22.42 -20.00 5.18
CA PHE A 89 23.13 -20.45 6.39
C PHE A 89 23.59 -21.91 6.33
N HIS A 90 23.51 -22.57 5.15
CA HIS A 90 23.92 -23.97 4.92
C HIS A 90 23.26 -24.99 5.86
N GLU A 91 22.03 -24.71 6.25
CA GLU A 91 21.25 -25.55 7.14
C GLU A 91 20.48 -26.65 6.38
N PRO A 92 20.27 -27.84 6.97
CA PRO A 92 19.49 -28.89 6.33
C PRO A 92 18.04 -28.47 6.11
N PRO A 93 17.37 -28.95 5.05
CA PRO A 93 16.00 -28.56 4.73
C PRO A 93 15.03 -28.91 5.89
N LEU A 94 14.06 -27.99 6.14
CA LEU A 94 12.98 -28.27 7.09
C LEU A 94 12.06 -29.36 6.54
N PRO A 95 11.53 -30.22 7.41
CA PRO A 95 10.42 -31.08 7.04
C PRO A 95 9.17 -30.18 6.83
N PHE A 96 8.81 -29.92 5.56
CA PHE A 96 7.64 -29.10 5.24
C PHE A 96 6.32 -29.87 5.32
N LYS A 97 6.36 -31.18 5.62
CA LYS A 97 5.14 -31.96 5.85
C LYS A 97 4.60 -31.67 7.24
N LEU A 98 3.33 -31.33 7.31
CA LEU A 98 2.65 -31.05 8.58
C LEU A 98 2.79 -32.21 9.58
N ALA A 99 2.77 -33.45 9.08
CA ALA A 99 2.93 -34.66 9.88
C ALA A 99 4.31 -34.70 10.60
N ASP A 100 5.38 -34.34 9.91
CA ASP A 100 6.74 -34.34 10.46
C ASP A 100 6.91 -33.23 11.52
N ILE A 101 6.31 -32.06 11.28
CA ILE A 101 6.30 -30.96 12.25
C ILE A 101 5.51 -31.35 13.50
N LEU A 102 4.34 -31.97 13.34
CA LEU A 102 3.54 -32.46 14.46
C LEU A 102 4.24 -33.58 15.24
N ALA A 103 4.93 -34.50 14.56
CA ALA A 103 5.73 -35.53 15.18
C ALA A 103 6.87 -34.93 16.03
N MET A 104 7.58 -33.94 15.48
CA MET A 104 8.65 -33.22 16.18
C MET A 104 8.13 -32.50 17.42
N ILE A 105 6.96 -31.84 17.34
CA ILE A 105 6.31 -31.18 18.48
C ILE A 105 5.94 -32.20 19.57
N ARG A 106 5.43 -33.38 19.19
CA ARG A 106 5.04 -34.43 20.14
C ARG A 106 6.24 -35.02 20.86
N VAL A 107 7.37 -35.21 20.17
CA VAL A 107 8.59 -35.83 20.77
C VAL A 107 9.33 -34.82 21.65
N SER A 108 9.48 -33.58 21.22
CA SER A 108 10.17 -32.53 21.96
C SER A 108 9.67 -31.13 21.57
N PRO A 109 8.70 -30.57 22.30
CA PRO A 109 8.15 -29.25 22.02
C PRO A 109 9.22 -28.14 22.00
N GLY A 110 10.16 -28.19 22.95
CA GLY A 110 11.25 -27.21 23.05
C GLY A 110 12.20 -27.23 21.85
N ALA A 111 12.54 -28.45 21.37
CA ALA A 111 13.37 -28.58 20.16
C ALA A 111 12.64 -28.06 18.91
N ALA A 112 11.34 -28.35 18.78
CA ALA A 112 10.51 -27.87 17.68
C ALA A 112 10.47 -26.34 17.65
N ILE A 113 10.20 -25.69 18.78
CA ILE A 113 10.18 -24.23 18.91
C ILE A 113 11.55 -23.65 18.52
N ARG A 114 12.64 -24.23 19.02
CA ARG A 114 14.00 -23.76 18.72
C ARG A 114 14.30 -23.82 17.22
N VAL A 115 13.98 -24.94 16.57
CA VAL A 115 14.21 -25.12 15.12
C VAL A 115 13.39 -24.13 14.29
N LEU A 116 12.12 -23.96 14.62
CA LEU A 116 11.25 -22.99 13.92
C LEU A 116 11.70 -21.55 14.16
N TRP A 117 12.14 -21.22 15.38
CA TRP A 117 12.66 -19.91 15.71
C TRP A 117 13.92 -19.56 14.92
N VAL A 118 14.90 -20.47 14.91
CA VAL A 118 16.14 -20.31 14.14
C VAL A 118 15.84 -20.19 12.64
N ALA A 119 14.97 -21.03 12.10
CA ALA A 119 14.57 -20.97 10.70
C ALA A 119 13.90 -19.62 10.36
N THR A 120 13.09 -19.09 11.26
CA THR A 120 12.44 -17.78 11.09
C THR A 120 13.49 -16.65 11.09
N LEU A 121 14.47 -16.69 11.99
CA LEU A 121 15.56 -15.72 12.02
C LEU A 121 16.37 -15.74 10.72
N HIS A 122 16.71 -16.93 10.20
CA HIS A 122 17.40 -17.08 8.91
C HIS A 122 16.55 -16.54 7.75
N ALA A 123 15.24 -16.76 7.77
CA ALA A 123 14.31 -16.21 6.78
C ALA A 123 14.23 -14.67 6.84
N ILE A 124 14.28 -14.09 8.05
CA ILE A 124 14.33 -12.62 8.24
C ILE A 124 15.60 -12.03 7.62
N VAL A 125 16.75 -12.66 7.86
CA VAL A 125 18.03 -12.20 7.27
C VAL A 125 17.97 -12.29 5.74
N ALA A 126 17.52 -13.40 5.17
CA ALA A 126 17.36 -13.55 3.73
C ALA A 126 16.38 -12.52 3.16
N TRP A 127 15.27 -12.26 3.87
CA TRP A 127 14.30 -11.24 3.51
C TRP A 127 14.93 -9.83 3.54
N LEU A 128 15.70 -9.47 4.57
CA LEU A 128 16.35 -8.15 4.68
C LEU A 128 17.28 -7.87 3.51
N ILE A 129 18.05 -8.86 3.06
CA ILE A 129 18.96 -8.73 1.92
C ILE A 129 18.20 -8.33 0.65
N VAL A 130 16.99 -8.86 0.47
CA VAL A 130 16.13 -8.55 -0.69
C VAL A 130 15.27 -7.31 -0.45
N ALA A 131 14.78 -7.10 0.77
CA ALA A 131 13.86 -6.04 1.13
C ALA A 131 14.46 -4.64 0.93
N VAL A 132 15.71 -4.45 1.38
CA VAL A 132 16.37 -3.14 1.29
C VAL A 132 16.50 -2.66 -0.16
N PRO A 133 17.15 -3.41 -1.10
CA PRO A 133 17.23 -2.96 -2.48
C PRO A 133 15.84 -2.89 -3.15
N MET A 134 14.90 -3.75 -2.77
CA MET A 134 13.55 -3.75 -3.34
C MET A 134 12.77 -2.48 -2.98
N ILE A 135 12.92 -1.93 -1.76
CA ILE A 135 12.30 -0.65 -1.38
C ILE A 135 12.81 0.47 -2.30
N PHE A 136 14.13 0.55 -2.52
CA PHE A 136 14.70 1.56 -3.39
C PHE A 136 14.24 1.40 -4.83
N LEU A 137 14.23 0.19 -5.35
CA LEU A 137 13.79 -0.12 -6.71
C LEU A 137 12.31 0.25 -6.91
N LEU A 138 11.45 -0.19 -6.01
CA LEU A 138 10.02 0.13 -6.06
C LEU A 138 9.77 1.63 -5.95
N ASN A 139 10.46 2.31 -5.03
CA ASN A 139 10.32 3.77 -4.90
C ASN A 139 10.79 4.48 -6.18
N ALA A 140 11.87 4.03 -6.81
CA ALA A 140 12.36 4.59 -8.07
C ALA A 140 11.34 4.44 -9.21
N VAL A 141 10.61 3.32 -9.25
CA VAL A 141 9.57 3.04 -10.26
C VAL A 141 8.24 3.75 -9.93
N LEU A 142 7.83 3.72 -8.65
CA LEU A 142 6.55 4.29 -8.24
C LEU A 142 6.55 5.83 -8.22
N ARG A 143 7.68 6.44 -7.86
CA ARG A 143 7.81 7.90 -7.76
C ARG A 143 7.43 8.65 -9.05
N PRO A 144 7.98 8.33 -10.23
CA PRO A 144 7.59 8.99 -11.48
C PRO A 144 6.13 8.70 -11.84
N THR A 145 5.63 7.51 -11.56
CA THR A 145 4.24 7.14 -11.80
C THR A 145 3.28 8.00 -10.97
N MET A 146 3.56 8.16 -9.68
CA MET A 146 2.74 8.99 -8.79
C MET A 146 2.79 10.47 -9.15
N ARG A 147 3.94 10.98 -9.59
CA ARG A 147 4.05 12.37 -10.10
C ARG A 147 3.19 12.60 -11.33
N ARG A 148 3.19 11.69 -12.31
CA ARG A 148 2.34 11.77 -13.51
C ARG A 148 0.86 11.74 -13.16
N VAL A 149 0.44 10.88 -12.24
CA VAL A 149 -0.95 10.82 -11.76
C VAL A 149 -1.34 12.13 -11.07
N ALA A 150 -0.49 12.67 -10.22
CA ALA A 150 -0.75 13.93 -9.52
C ALA A 150 -0.85 15.12 -10.48
N SER A 151 0.03 15.23 -11.49
CA SER A 151 -0.02 16.29 -12.49
C SER A 151 -1.28 16.23 -13.35
N GLY A 152 -1.70 15.00 -13.75
CA GLY A 152 -2.95 14.81 -14.49
C GLY A 152 -4.20 15.24 -13.69
N LEU A 153 -4.23 14.93 -12.39
CA LEU A 153 -5.32 15.40 -11.51
C LEU A 153 -5.32 16.91 -11.32
N GLY A 154 -4.14 17.53 -11.22
CA GLY A 154 -4.00 18.98 -11.14
C GLY A 154 -4.54 19.68 -12.38
N ALA A 155 -4.28 19.15 -13.56
CA ALA A 155 -4.80 19.66 -14.83
C ALA A 155 -6.33 19.56 -14.90
N LEU A 156 -6.90 18.41 -14.56
CA LEU A 156 -8.36 18.22 -14.53
C LEU A 156 -9.06 19.15 -13.54
N LYS A 157 -8.45 19.41 -12.38
CA LYS A 157 -9.01 20.34 -11.40
C LYS A 157 -9.01 21.79 -11.92
N ARG A 158 -7.94 22.21 -12.60
CA ARG A 158 -7.87 23.54 -13.21
C ARG A 158 -8.93 23.71 -14.28
N SER A 159 -9.07 22.77 -15.20
CA SER A 159 -10.10 22.82 -16.26
C SER A 159 -11.51 22.86 -15.68
N ALA A 160 -11.79 22.13 -14.61
CA ALA A 160 -13.09 22.16 -13.94
C ALA A 160 -13.36 23.49 -13.24
N THR A 161 -12.34 24.14 -12.67
CA THR A 161 -12.47 25.46 -12.04
C THR A 161 -12.67 26.53 -13.09
N GLU A 162 -11.92 26.52 -14.22
CA GLU A 162 -12.06 27.43 -15.33
C GLU A 162 -13.44 27.32 -15.99
N GLN A 163 -13.99 26.11 -16.13
CA GLN A 163 -15.35 25.89 -16.62
C GLN A 163 -16.44 26.41 -15.68
N ALA A 164 -16.21 26.28 -14.35
CA ALA A 164 -17.15 26.83 -13.36
C ALA A 164 -17.11 28.35 -13.27
N GLU A 165 -15.96 28.95 -13.48
CA GLU A 165 -15.75 30.40 -13.43
C GLU A 165 -16.13 31.10 -14.76
N GLY A 166 -16.05 30.37 -15.88
CA GLY A 166 -16.45 30.81 -17.21
C GLY A 166 -17.93 30.62 -17.56
N ALA A 167 -18.74 30.05 -16.66
CA ALA A 167 -20.19 29.97 -16.83
C ALA A 167 -20.80 31.36 -16.66
N PRO A 168 -21.43 31.96 -17.72
CA PRO A 168 -21.90 33.33 -17.64
C PRO A 168 -22.96 33.51 -16.56
N ALA A 169 -22.87 34.62 -15.82
CA ALA A 169 -23.86 35.09 -14.87
C ALA A 169 -25.19 35.55 -15.54
N GLU A 170 -25.53 35.01 -16.69
CA GLU A 170 -26.70 35.41 -17.47
C GLU A 170 -28.04 34.86 -16.95
N ALA A 171 -28.04 33.93 -16.02
CA ALA A 171 -29.30 33.37 -15.53
C ALA A 171 -30.00 34.21 -14.45
N THR A 172 -29.36 35.23 -13.89
CA THR A 172 -29.94 36.00 -12.77
C THR A 172 -30.60 37.28 -13.20
N SER A 173 -30.47 37.75 -14.45
CA SER A 173 -31.06 39.02 -14.92
C SER A 173 -32.43 38.88 -15.62
N ALA A 174 -32.89 37.63 -15.89
CA ALA A 174 -34.13 37.43 -16.65
C ALA A 174 -35.43 37.42 -15.80
N THR A 175 -35.36 37.54 -14.47
CA THR A 175 -36.55 37.45 -13.62
C THR A 175 -36.97 38.74 -12.94
N ALA A 176 -36.36 39.91 -13.33
CA ALA A 176 -36.61 41.19 -12.69
C ALA A 176 -37.25 42.23 -13.61
N THR A 177 -38.08 41.82 -14.61
CA THR A 177 -38.85 42.81 -15.38
C THR A 177 -40.28 42.30 -15.60
N SER A 178 -41.10 42.44 -14.55
CA SER A 178 -42.56 42.48 -14.71
C SER A 178 -43.02 43.96 -14.50
N PRO A 179 -43.42 44.67 -15.54
CA PRO A 179 -44.02 45.98 -15.32
C PRO A 179 -45.47 45.84 -14.89
N ASN A 180 -45.74 46.36 -13.73
CA ASN A 180 -47.05 46.62 -13.20
C ASN A 180 -47.83 47.52 -14.13
N GLY A 181 -48.83 46.97 -14.80
CA GLY A 181 -49.77 47.72 -15.67
C GLY A 181 -51.01 48.14 -14.92
N THR A 182 -51.04 49.38 -14.55
CA THR A 182 -52.19 50.16 -14.07
C THR A 182 -53.37 50.07 -15.03
N GLY A 183 -54.48 49.82 -14.47
CA GLY A 183 -55.77 50.04 -15.16
C GLY A 183 -56.84 50.55 -14.18
N LYS A 184 -57.14 51.77 -14.27
CA LYS A 184 -58.29 52.47 -13.68
C LYS A 184 -59.24 52.77 -14.88
N PRO A 185 -60.45 53.21 -14.67
CA PRO A 185 -61.26 53.54 -13.49
C PRO A 185 -62.44 52.60 -13.24
#